data_5912696d6a3053cab3e7461774ee88f8
#
_entry.id   5912696d6a3053cab3e7461774ee88f8
#
_cell.length_a   1.000
_cell.length_b   1.000
_cell.length_c   1.000
_cell.angle_alpha   90.00
_cell.angle_beta   90.00
_cell.angle_gamma   90.00
#
_symmetry.space_group_name_H-M   'P 1'
#
loop_
_entity.id
_entity.type
_entity.pdbx_description
1 polymer ?
#
loop_
_entity_poly.entity_id
_entity_poly.type
_entity_poly.pdbx_seq_one_letter_code
_entity_poly.pdbx_strand_id
1 'polypeptide(L)'
;AEIWAEDLPAETTLLQKLASTFALVDPRAAELVALCAGPRDALIAPSMPWLMDSSVDPFEAHNLRLLYGRWLVHEAMYDESLVYLASLEPKDVVAPATLLFFQGVAYHALVEKEKGLAVLRRLLDGAEQSPRRYAAVARLMQEDLDGVEPDTLHHIARRMDDIHRRLDLGRAGPKVRGIEDGVIDSLDKLIKRLEDQQQQQSGGGGGGIQSGAP
;
A
#
# COMPACT_ATOMS: atom_id res chain seq x y z
N ALA A 1 5.90 16.49 -30.94
CA ALA A 1 6.29 17.84 -30.49
C ALA A 1 5.30 18.42 -29.48
N GLU A 2 3.99 18.25 -29.68
CA GLU A 2 2.95 18.84 -28.79
C GLU A 2 2.98 18.27 -27.36
N ILE A 3 3.29 16.98 -27.17
CA ILE A 3 3.35 16.33 -25.84
C ILE A 3 4.42 16.97 -24.92
N TRP A 4 5.44 17.59 -25.49
CA TRP A 4 6.55 18.21 -24.78
C TRP A 4 6.52 19.74 -24.83
N ALA A 5 5.43 20.35 -25.32
CA ALA A 5 5.25 21.78 -25.34
C ALA A 5 5.12 22.35 -23.91
N GLU A 6 5.58 23.57 -23.70
CA GLU A 6 5.52 24.28 -22.40
C GLU A 6 4.09 24.58 -21.93
N ASP A 7 3.13 24.60 -22.85
CA ASP A 7 1.72 24.95 -22.62
C ASP A 7 0.84 23.79 -22.10
N LEU A 8 1.43 22.63 -21.74
CA LEU A 8 0.68 21.56 -21.12
C LEU A 8 0.25 21.95 -19.69
N PRO A 9 -0.91 21.45 -19.20
CA PRO A 9 -1.35 21.72 -17.84
C PRO A 9 -0.21 21.51 -16.83
N ALA A 10 -0.02 22.45 -15.92
CA ALA A 10 1.06 22.45 -14.93
C ALA A 10 1.13 21.16 -14.08
N GLU A 11 0.05 20.38 -14.09
CA GLU A 11 -0.08 19.10 -13.38
C GLU A 11 0.46 17.88 -14.17
N THR A 12 0.82 18.06 -15.47
CA THR A 12 1.31 16.94 -16.29
C THR A 12 2.72 16.54 -15.86
N THR A 13 2.82 15.36 -15.24
CA THR A 13 4.10 14.84 -14.76
C THR A 13 4.99 14.33 -15.89
N LEU A 14 6.30 14.25 -15.64
CA LEU A 14 7.26 13.65 -16.58
C LEU A 14 6.84 12.23 -16.99
N LEU A 15 6.35 11.42 -16.02
CA LEU A 15 5.86 10.07 -16.29
C LEU A 15 4.69 10.07 -17.28
N GLN A 16 3.74 11.00 -17.13
CA GLN A 16 2.60 11.11 -18.05
C GLN A 16 3.05 11.52 -19.46
N LYS A 17 3.96 12.49 -19.56
CA LYS A 17 4.52 12.92 -20.85
C LYS A 17 5.21 11.75 -21.56
N LEU A 18 6.01 10.99 -20.82
CA LEU A 18 6.72 9.83 -21.36
C LEU A 18 5.74 8.74 -21.82
N ALA A 19 4.77 8.39 -20.98
CA ALA A 19 3.75 7.39 -21.33
C ALA A 19 2.94 7.79 -22.57
N SER A 20 2.56 9.08 -22.68
CA SER A 20 1.92 9.60 -23.89
C SER A 20 2.81 9.54 -25.11
N THR A 21 4.13 9.62 -24.95
CA THR A 21 5.07 9.45 -26.06
C THR A 21 5.11 8.00 -26.53
N PHE A 22 5.14 7.02 -25.61
CA PHE A 22 5.03 5.60 -25.96
C PHE A 22 3.70 5.27 -26.65
N ALA A 23 2.60 5.87 -26.20
CA ALA A 23 1.29 5.72 -26.82
C ALA A 23 1.19 6.15 -28.28
N LEU A 24 2.14 6.96 -28.80
CA LEU A 24 2.19 7.32 -30.22
C LEU A 24 2.71 6.20 -31.12
N VAL A 25 3.48 5.25 -30.56
CA VAL A 25 4.19 4.23 -31.34
C VAL A 25 3.74 2.81 -30.98
N ASP A 26 3.27 2.55 -29.75
CA ASP A 26 2.73 1.26 -29.33
C ASP A 26 1.23 1.37 -29.02
N PRO A 27 0.35 0.71 -29.79
CA PRO A 27 -1.10 0.68 -29.53
C PRO A 27 -1.45 0.14 -28.14
N ARG A 28 -0.66 -0.80 -27.59
CA ARG A 28 -0.89 -1.35 -26.24
C ARG A 28 -0.62 -0.28 -25.18
N ALA A 29 0.40 0.55 -25.38
CA ALA A 29 0.69 1.69 -24.51
C ALA A 29 -0.44 2.74 -24.61
N ALA A 30 -0.99 2.96 -25.81
CA ALA A 30 -2.13 3.87 -26.00
C ALA A 30 -3.38 3.41 -25.23
N GLU A 31 -3.72 2.12 -25.30
CA GLU A 31 -4.81 1.52 -24.54
C GLU A 31 -4.60 1.64 -23.01
N LEU A 32 -3.38 1.38 -22.54
CA LEU A 32 -3.01 1.52 -21.14
C LEU A 32 -3.12 2.97 -20.64
N VAL A 33 -2.63 3.93 -21.42
CA VAL A 33 -2.72 5.35 -21.08
C VAL A 33 -4.17 5.80 -21.02
N ALA A 34 -5.00 5.36 -21.97
CA ALA A 34 -6.44 5.66 -21.99
C ALA A 34 -7.14 5.06 -20.76
N LEU A 35 -6.84 3.82 -20.39
CA LEU A 35 -7.35 3.18 -19.19
C LEU A 35 -6.98 3.97 -17.92
N CYS A 36 -5.72 4.37 -17.80
CA CYS A 36 -5.23 5.09 -16.61
C CYS A 36 -5.67 6.56 -16.54
N ALA A 37 -6.31 7.09 -17.57
CA ALA A 37 -6.83 8.46 -17.59
C ALA A 37 -8.14 8.65 -16.82
N GLY A 38 -8.86 7.58 -16.52
CA GLY A 38 -10.13 7.59 -15.81
C GLY A 38 -10.18 6.64 -14.63
N PRO A 39 -11.28 6.67 -13.86
CA PRO A 39 -11.54 5.66 -12.85
C PRO A 39 -11.80 4.30 -13.50
N ARG A 40 -11.73 3.24 -12.71
CA ARG A 40 -12.05 1.89 -13.18
C ARG A 40 -13.53 1.74 -13.49
N ASP A 41 -13.83 1.00 -14.54
CA ASP A 41 -15.21 0.62 -14.92
C ASP A 41 -15.62 -0.75 -14.32
N ALA A 42 -14.64 -1.55 -13.86
CA ALA A 42 -14.88 -2.90 -13.37
C ALA A 42 -14.20 -3.16 -12.02
N LEU A 43 -14.71 -4.13 -11.27
CA LEU A 43 -14.14 -4.57 -9.98
C LEU A 43 -12.82 -5.36 -10.14
N ILE A 44 -12.53 -5.83 -11.34
CA ILE A 44 -11.32 -6.60 -11.67
C ILE A 44 -10.43 -5.73 -12.55
N ALA A 45 -9.18 -5.53 -12.13
CA ALA A 45 -8.20 -4.85 -12.95
C ALA A 45 -7.87 -5.65 -14.22
N PRO A 46 -7.81 -5.02 -15.39
CA PRO A 46 -7.32 -5.67 -16.60
C PRO A 46 -5.91 -6.21 -16.40
N SER A 47 -5.66 -7.46 -16.80
CA SER A 47 -4.30 -8.02 -16.77
C SER A 47 -3.47 -7.47 -17.90
N MET A 48 -2.24 -7.00 -17.60
CA MET A 48 -1.29 -6.43 -18.58
C MET A 48 -0.01 -7.28 -18.63
N PRO A 49 -0.07 -8.57 -19.03
CA PRO A 49 1.08 -9.46 -18.98
C PRO A 49 2.21 -9.00 -19.89
N TRP A 50 1.92 -8.30 -20.97
CA TRP A 50 2.91 -7.76 -21.90
C TRP A 50 3.88 -6.77 -21.25
N LEU A 51 3.49 -6.09 -20.15
CA LEU A 51 4.39 -5.23 -19.36
C LEU A 51 5.49 -6.00 -18.63
N MET A 52 5.36 -7.32 -18.53
CA MET A 52 6.33 -8.22 -17.90
C MET A 52 7.11 -9.04 -18.96
N ASP A 53 6.82 -8.83 -20.24
CA ASP A 53 7.46 -9.53 -21.34
C ASP A 53 8.87 -8.96 -21.59
N SER A 54 9.88 -9.82 -21.63
CA SER A 54 11.26 -9.45 -21.90
C SER A 54 11.51 -8.96 -23.33
N SER A 55 10.54 -9.10 -24.25
CA SER A 55 10.61 -8.56 -25.61
C SER A 55 10.30 -7.06 -25.70
N VAL A 56 9.69 -6.49 -24.66
CA VAL A 56 9.43 -5.05 -24.56
C VAL A 56 10.70 -4.35 -24.05
N ASP A 57 10.99 -3.18 -24.59
CA ASP A 57 12.12 -2.37 -24.12
C ASP A 57 11.99 -2.14 -22.61
N PRO A 58 13.02 -2.42 -21.78
CA PRO A 58 12.93 -2.31 -20.34
C PRO A 58 12.58 -0.89 -19.86
N PHE A 59 13.07 0.15 -20.54
CA PHE A 59 12.76 1.53 -20.15
C PHE A 59 11.28 1.85 -20.38
N GLU A 60 10.71 1.40 -21.49
CA GLU A 60 9.28 1.52 -21.76
C GLU A 60 8.46 0.72 -20.74
N ALA A 61 8.76 -0.57 -20.59
CA ALA A 61 8.04 -1.48 -19.70
C ALA A 61 8.02 -0.98 -18.25
N HIS A 62 9.19 -0.55 -17.71
CA HIS A 62 9.29 -0.10 -16.31
C HIS A 62 8.47 1.17 -16.05
N ASN A 63 8.48 2.12 -16.98
CA ASN A 63 7.72 3.36 -16.80
C ASN A 63 6.21 3.15 -16.99
N LEU A 64 5.80 2.29 -17.91
CA LEU A 64 4.38 1.92 -18.07
C LEU A 64 3.88 1.06 -16.91
N ARG A 65 4.72 0.19 -16.32
CA ARG A 65 4.41 -0.52 -15.07
C ARG A 65 4.21 0.45 -13.92
N LEU A 66 5.04 1.50 -13.81
CA LEU A 66 4.87 2.55 -12.81
C LEU A 66 3.55 3.30 -13.01
N LEU A 67 3.21 3.67 -14.25
CA LEU A 67 1.93 4.32 -14.56
C LEU A 67 0.75 3.46 -14.14
N TYR A 68 0.74 2.20 -14.57
CA TYR A 68 -0.34 1.25 -14.27
C TYR A 68 -0.45 0.93 -12.79
N GLY A 69 0.67 0.63 -12.13
CA GLY A 69 0.71 0.34 -10.71
C GLY A 69 0.23 1.53 -9.85
N ARG A 70 0.58 2.76 -10.25
CA ARG A 70 0.04 3.97 -9.62
C ARG A 70 -1.47 4.07 -9.77
N TRP A 71 -2.01 3.82 -10.97
CA TRP A 71 -3.45 3.81 -11.21
C TRP A 71 -4.14 2.74 -10.35
N LEU A 72 -3.61 1.53 -10.27
CA LEU A 72 -4.12 0.46 -9.41
C LEU A 72 -4.17 0.86 -7.93
N VAL A 73 -3.17 1.60 -7.44
CA VAL A 73 -3.19 2.13 -6.06
C VAL A 73 -4.32 3.15 -5.87
N HIS A 74 -4.56 4.05 -6.84
CA HIS A 74 -5.68 4.99 -6.78
C HIS A 74 -7.03 4.26 -6.76
N GLU A 75 -7.13 3.11 -7.41
CA GLU A 75 -8.34 2.27 -7.43
C GLU A 75 -8.41 1.27 -6.24
N ALA A 76 -7.56 1.45 -5.23
CA ALA A 76 -7.46 0.59 -4.04
C ALA A 76 -7.15 -0.89 -4.34
N MET A 77 -6.56 -1.19 -5.50
CA MET A 77 -6.16 -2.53 -5.94
C MET A 77 -4.69 -2.80 -5.60
N TYR A 78 -4.38 -2.77 -4.30
CA TYR A 78 -2.99 -2.79 -3.80
C TYR A 78 -2.25 -4.08 -4.11
N ASP A 79 -2.92 -5.24 -4.04
CA ASP A 79 -2.30 -6.54 -4.37
C ASP A 79 -1.84 -6.56 -5.84
N GLU A 80 -2.70 -6.12 -6.75
CA GLU A 80 -2.40 -6.06 -8.18
C GLU A 80 -1.35 -5.02 -8.49
N SER A 81 -1.39 -3.88 -7.80
CA SER A 81 -0.37 -2.84 -7.94
C SER A 81 1.02 -3.39 -7.65
N LEU A 82 1.19 -4.17 -6.57
CA LEU A 82 2.48 -4.75 -6.20
C LEU A 82 2.99 -5.80 -7.20
N VAL A 83 2.14 -6.45 -7.98
CA VAL A 83 2.57 -7.32 -9.09
C VAL A 83 3.45 -6.52 -10.07
N TYR A 84 3.11 -5.26 -10.33
CA TYR A 84 3.84 -4.41 -11.28
C TYR A 84 4.93 -3.57 -10.61
N LEU A 85 4.72 -3.12 -9.37
CA LEU A 85 5.63 -2.18 -8.71
C LEU A 85 6.73 -2.83 -7.88
N ALA A 86 6.48 -3.98 -7.22
CA ALA A 86 7.36 -4.50 -6.18
C ALA A 86 8.78 -4.82 -6.64
N SER A 87 8.96 -5.20 -7.92
CA SER A 87 10.26 -5.53 -8.49
C SER A 87 10.98 -4.34 -9.15
N LEU A 88 10.34 -3.16 -9.23
CA LEU A 88 10.96 -1.97 -9.80
C LEU A 88 11.88 -1.29 -8.78
N GLU A 89 13.02 -0.84 -9.27
CA GLU A 89 13.97 -0.02 -8.51
C GLU A 89 13.91 1.45 -8.95
N PRO A 90 14.25 2.40 -8.06
CA PRO A 90 14.26 3.83 -8.39
C PRO A 90 15.07 4.20 -9.63
N LYS A 91 16.15 3.48 -9.91
CA LYS A 91 17.01 3.68 -11.10
C LYS A 91 16.34 3.29 -12.43
N ASP A 92 15.28 2.49 -12.37
CA ASP A 92 14.64 1.91 -13.55
C ASP A 92 13.55 2.82 -14.13
N VAL A 93 13.20 3.91 -13.44
CA VAL A 93 12.06 4.76 -13.79
C VAL A 93 12.41 6.24 -13.79
N VAL A 94 11.69 7.03 -14.58
CA VAL A 94 11.88 8.50 -14.66
C VAL A 94 11.37 9.26 -13.43
N ALA A 95 10.54 8.61 -12.58
CA ALA A 95 9.92 9.21 -11.42
C ALA A 95 10.16 8.37 -10.15
N PRO A 96 11.42 8.30 -9.63
CA PRO A 96 11.78 7.46 -8.49
C PRO A 96 10.96 7.71 -7.22
N ALA A 97 10.73 8.99 -6.89
CA ALA A 97 9.94 9.36 -5.73
C ALA A 97 8.47 8.90 -5.86
N THR A 98 7.91 8.93 -7.08
CA THR A 98 6.58 8.40 -7.36
C THR A 98 6.54 6.88 -7.14
N LEU A 99 7.54 6.15 -7.63
CA LEU A 99 7.63 4.70 -7.42
C LEU A 99 7.63 4.36 -5.94
N LEU A 100 8.57 4.92 -5.17
CA LEU A 100 8.70 4.65 -3.75
C LEU A 100 7.44 5.05 -2.96
N PHE A 101 6.82 6.17 -3.32
CA PHE A 101 5.58 6.61 -2.68
C PHE A 101 4.45 5.60 -2.88
N PHE A 102 4.20 5.16 -4.12
CA PHE A 102 3.09 4.23 -4.41
C PHE A 102 3.37 2.80 -3.96
N GLN A 103 4.63 2.35 -3.96
CA GLN A 103 5.02 1.11 -3.26
C GLN A 103 4.72 1.23 -1.75
N GLY A 104 5.10 2.34 -1.13
CA GLY A 104 4.85 2.63 0.28
C GLY A 104 3.36 2.63 0.62
N VAL A 105 2.52 3.30 -0.18
CA VAL A 105 1.05 3.30 -0.01
C VAL A 105 0.48 1.88 -0.09
N ALA A 106 0.90 1.08 -1.07
CA ALA A 106 0.39 -0.28 -1.24
C ALA A 106 0.79 -1.19 -0.05
N TYR A 107 2.05 -1.16 0.38
CA TYR A 107 2.50 -1.92 1.55
C TYR A 107 1.85 -1.45 2.85
N HIS A 108 1.67 -0.12 3.03
CA HIS A 108 0.97 0.44 4.18
C HIS A 108 -0.49 -0.03 4.25
N ALA A 109 -1.21 -0.01 3.13
CA ALA A 109 -2.60 -0.45 3.06
C ALA A 109 -2.78 -1.95 3.32
N LEU A 110 -1.79 -2.76 2.93
CA LEU A 110 -1.77 -4.21 3.14
C LEU A 110 -1.17 -4.62 4.50
N VAL A 111 -0.78 -3.65 5.33
CA VAL A 111 -0.14 -3.88 6.64
C VAL A 111 1.16 -4.71 6.55
N GLU A 112 1.89 -4.57 5.43
CA GLU A 112 3.20 -5.18 5.19
C GLU A 112 4.30 -4.32 5.82
N LYS A 113 4.37 -4.32 7.18
CA LYS A 113 5.16 -3.38 7.99
C LYS A 113 6.61 -3.25 7.53
N GLU A 114 7.36 -4.36 7.45
CA GLU A 114 8.79 -4.34 7.16
C GLU A 114 9.09 -3.78 5.77
N LYS A 115 8.33 -4.21 4.77
CA LYS A 115 8.48 -3.75 3.37
C LYS A 115 8.08 -2.28 3.24
N GLY A 116 6.95 -1.91 3.86
CA GLY A 116 6.47 -0.53 3.88
C GLY A 116 7.49 0.41 4.48
N LEU A 117 8.00 0.10 5.68
CA LEU A 117 9.02 0.90 6.35
C LEU A 117 10.31 1.02 5.54
N ALA A 118 10.77 -0.07 4.92
CA ALA A 118 11.98 -0.04 4.09
C ALA A 118 11.86 0.93 2.91
N VAL A 119 10.72 0.89 2.21
CA VAL A 119 10.45 1.75 1.05
C VAL A 119 10.24 3.20 1.47
N LEU A 120 9.47 3.45 2.54
CA LEU A 120 9.20 4.80 3.05
C LEU A 120 10.48 5.48 3.55
N ARG A 121 11.39 4.76 4.21
CA ARG A 121 12.70 5.29 4.60
C ARG A 121 13.51 5.73 3.39
N ARG A 122 13.60 4.89 2.34
CA ARG A 122 14.29 5.27 1.08
C ARG A 122 13.69 6.53 0.45
N LEU A 123 12.36 6.69 0.49
CA LEU A 123 11.70 7.92 0.00
C LEU A 123 12.08 9.13 0.85
N LEU A 124 12.12 8.99 2.17
CA LEU A 124 12.42 10.07 3.10
C LEU A 124 13.90 10.46 3.10
N ASP A 125 14.81 9.50 2.84
CA ASP A 125 16.23 9.80 2.64
C ASP A 125 16.44 10.72 1.42
N GLY A 126 15.57 10.65 0.41
CA GLY A 126 15.56 11.53 -0.76
C GLY A 126 14.51 12.65 -0.70
N ALA A 127 14.04 13.03 0.49
CA ALA A 127 12.91 13.96 0.67
C ALA A 127 13.11 15.34 0.02
N GLU A 128 14.34 15.84 -0.05
CA GLU A 128 14.65 17.14 -0.69
C GLU A 128 14.39 17.14 -2.20
N GLN A 129 14.51 15.99 -2.84
CA GLN A 129 14.28 15.79 -4.27
C GLN A 129 12.86 15.27 -4.59
N SER A 130 12.06 15.07 -3.53
CA SER A 130 10.70 14.51 -3.64
C SER A 130 9.65 15.61 -3.51
N PRO A 131 8.46 15.45 -4.15
CA PRO A 131 7.34 16.34 -3.90
C PRO A 131 7.03 16.44 -2.40
N ARG A 132 6.89 17.65 -1.86
CA ARG A 132 6.62 17.88 -0.43
C ARG A 132 5.46 17.06 0.12
N ARG A 133 4.40 16.90 -0.69
CA ARG A 133 3.24 16.07 -0.34
C ARG A 133 3.61 14.60 -0.10
N TYR A 134 4.52 14.02 -0.89
CA TYR A 134 4.96 12.65 -0.73
C TYR A 134 5.74 12.46 0.57
N ALA A 135 6.67 13.36 0.86
CA ALA A 135 7.43 13.30 2.10
C ALA A 135 6.56 13.48 3.35
N ALA A 136 5.56 14.37 3.30
CA ALA A 136 4.63 14.58 4.41
C ALA A 136 3.79 13.35 4.69
N VAL A 137 3.16 12.76 3.66
CA VAL A 137 2.33 11.57 3.81
C VAL A 137 3.18 10.34 4.16
N ALA A 138 4.40 10.22 3.60
CA ALA A 138 5.32 9.13 3.94
C ALA A 138 5.70 9.10 5.43
N ARG A 139 5.91 10.26 6.07
CA ARG A 139 6.15 10.32 7.53
C ARG A 139 4.97 9.81 8.32
N LEU A 140 3.74 10.22 7.96
CA LEU A 140 2.53 9.74 8.63
C LEU A 140 2.35 8.22 8.46
N MET A 141 2.56 7.69 7.26
CA MET A 141 2.51 6.25 7.01
C MET A 141 3.61 5.49 7.77
N GLN A 142 4.80 6.08 7.89
CA GLN A 142 5.89 5.48 8.66
C GLN A 142 5.55 5.42 10.14
N GLU A 143 5.08 6.52 10.73
CA GLU A 143 4.66 6.59 12.14
C GLU A 143 3.53 5.59 12.44
N ASP A 144 2.54 5.49 11.54
CA ASP A 144 1.44 4.54 11.66
C ASP A 144 1.94 3.08 11.62
N LEU A 145 2.79 2.72 10.65
CA LEU A 145 3.36 1.38 10.55
C LEU A 145 4.29 1.03 11.72
N ASP A 146 5.09 1.99 12.21
CA ASP A 146 5.95 1.77 13.38
C ASP A 146 5.12 1.43 14.61
N GLY A 147 3.95 2.05 14.77
CA GLY A 147 2.99 1.82 15.86
C GLY A 147 2.17 0.53 15.71
N VAL A 148 2.19 -0.15 14.57
CA VAL A 148 1.47 -1.41 14.39
C VAL A 148 2.22 -2.55 15.09
N GLU A 149 1.60 -3.13 16.12
CA GLU A 149 2.09 -4.33 16.81
C GLU A 149 1.09 -5.48 16.63
N PRO A 150 1.56 -6.72 16.42
CA PRO A 150 0.69 -7.90 16.30
C PRO A 150 -0.23 -8.06 17.52
N ASP A 151 -1.43 -8.56 17.28
CA ASP A 151 -2.44 -8.85 18.31
C ASP A 151 -2.82 -7.63 19.19
N THR A 152 -2.76 -6.41 18.61
CA THR A 152 -3.30 -5.18 19.21
C THR A 152 -4.59 -4.75 18.52
N LEU A 153 -5.42 -3.94 19.18
CA LEU A 153 -6.63 -3.38 18.57
C LEU A 153 -6.33 -2.57 17.31
N HIS A 154 -5.19 -1.85 17.27
CA HIS A 154 -4.76 -1.11 16.10
C HIS A 154 -4.49 -2.04 14.92
N HIS A 155 -3.71 -3.13 15.12
CA HIS A 155 -3.45 -4.12 14.09
C HIS A 155 -4.74 -4.80 13.59
N ILE A 156 -5.64 -5.16 14.52
CA ILE A 156 -6.94 -5.76 14.19
C ILE A 156 -7.77 -4.79 13.33
N ALA A 157 -7.89 -3.52 13.72
CA ALA A 157 -8.63 -2.51 12.97
C ALA A 157 -8.08 -2.36 11.54
N ARG A 158 -6.76 -2.27 11.38
CA ARG A 158 -6.11 -2.19 10.06
C ARG A 158 -6.41 -3.39 9.17
N ARG A 159 -6.43 -4.60 9.74
CA ARG A 159 -6.79 -5.82 8.99
C ARG A 159 -8.27 -5.85 8.62
N MET A 160 -9.15 -5.36 9.49
CA MET A 160 -10.57 -5.22 9.19
C MET A 160 -10.82 -4.21 8.06
N ASP A 161 -10.07 -3.10 8.00
CA ASP A 161 -10.12 -2.15 6.89
C ASP A 161 -9.71 -2.81 5.56
N ASP A 162 -8.67 -3.66 5.57
CA ASP A 162 -8.28 -4.43 4.37
C ASP A 162 -9.35 -5.45 3.95
N ILE A 163 -10.00 -6.13 4.90
CA ILE A 163 -11.14 -7.02 4.62
C ILE A 163 -12.27 -6.23 3.97
N HIS A 164 -12.67 -5.11 4.57
CA HIS A 164 -13.75 -4.25 4.06
C HIS A 164 -13.45 -3.80 2.62
N ARG A 165 -12.27 -3.26 2.37
CA ARG A 165 -11.82 -2.88 1.03
C ARG A 165 -11.90 -4.03 0.02
N ARG A 166 -11.47 -5.25 0.42
CA ARG A 166 -11.53 -6.43 -0.46
C ARG A 166 -12.96 -6.82 -0.79
N LEU A 167 -13.87 -6.76 0.19
CA LEU A 167 -15.29 -7.03 -0.03
C LEU A 167 -15.93 -5.99 -0.96
N ASP A 168 -15.57 -4.72 -0.83
CA ASP A 168 -15.99 -3.65 -1.75
C ASP A 168 -15.51 -3.88 -3.18
N LEU A 169 -14.38 -4.57 -3.35
CA LEU A 169 -13.87 -5.03 -4.64
C LEU A 169 -14.51 -6.35 -5.11
N GLY A 170 -15.56 -6.85 -4.43
CA GLY A 170 -16.22 -8.10 -4.74
C GLY A 170 -15.38 -9.35 -4.44
N ARG A 171 -14.37 -9.25 -3.59
CA ARG A 171 -13.42 -10.33 -3.26
C ARG A 171 -13.79 -10.97 -1.94
N ALA A 172 -14.33 -12.19 -1.96
CA ALA A 172 -14.66 -13.00 -0.78
C ALA A 172 -13.95 -14.37 -0.80
N GLY A 173 -12.79 -14.44 -1.45
CA GLY A 173 -12.06 -15.69 -1.68
C GLY A 173 -11.22 -16.16 -0.47
N PRO A 174 -10.42 -17.24 -0.65
CA PRO A 174 -9.61 -17.83 0.42
C PRO A 174 -8.66 -16.85 1.11
N LYS A 175 -8.13 -15.86 0.38
CA LYS A 175 -7.24 -14.83 0.95
C LYS A 175 -7.96 -13.97 1.99
N VAL A 176 -9.19 -13.54 1.71
CA VAL A 176 -10.00 -12.75 2.66
C VAL A 176 -10.32 -13.57 3.89
N ARG A 177 -10.78 -14.82 3.70
CA ARG A 177 -11.04 -15.73 4.82
C ARG A 177 -9.81 -15.94 5.71
N GLY A 178 -8.62 -16.13 5.13
CA GLY A 178 -7.39 -16.23 5.91
C GLY A 178 -7.04 -14.96 6.70
N ILE A 179 -7.42 -13.78 6.21
CA ILE A 179 -7.27 -12.53 6.98
C ILE A 179 -8.32 -12.47 8.11
N GLU A 180 -9.59 -12.86 7.83
CA GLU A 180 -10.68 -12.95 8.82
C GLU A 180 -10.33 -13.90 9.96
N ASP A 181 -9.87 -15.11 9.65
CA ASP A 181 -9.42 -16.10 10.65
C ASP A 181 -8.32 -15.51 11.53
N GLY A 182 -7.34 -14.86 10.94
CA GLY A 182 -6.28 -14.21 11.70
C GLY A 182 -6.72 -13.00 12.54
N VAL A 183 -7.81 -12.31 12.19
CA VAL A 183 -8.45 -11.29 13.04
C VAL A 183 -9.12 -11.95 14.23
N ILE A 184 -9.84 -13.05 14.02
CA ILE A 184 -10.48 -13.81 15.10
C ILE A 184 -9.43 -14.32 16.09
N ASP A 185 -8.36 -14.95 15.61
CA ASP A 185 -7.26 -15.43 16.46
C ASP A 185 -6.62 -14.30 17.30
N SER A 186 -6.47 -13.11 16.70
CA SER A 186 -5.91 -11.95 17.43
C SER A 186 -6.87 -11.42 18.48
N LEU A 187 -8.18 -11.44 18.23
CA LEU A 187 -9.21 -11.06 19.21
C LEU A 187 -9.24 -12.05 20.37
N ASP A 188 -9.20 -13.35 20.11
CA ASP A 188 -9.20 -14.39 21.15
C ASP A 188 -7.98 -14.24 22.08
N LYS A 189 -6.79 -13.98 21.52
CA LYS A 189 -5.59 -13.71 22.31
C LYS A 189 -5.71 -12.44 23.15
N LEU A 190 -6.38 -11.41 22.64
CA LEU A 190 -6.58 -10.17 23.36
C LEU A 190 -7.55 -10.38 24.54
N ILE A 191 -8.67 -11.07 24.30
CA ILE A 191 -9.65 -11.42 25.32
C ILE A 191 -8.99 -12.21 26.45
N LYS A 192 -8.24 -13.27 26.09
CA LYS A 192 -7.53 -14.08 27.08
C LYS A 192 -6.56 -13.27 27.94
N ARG A 193 -5.79 -12.36 27.32
CA ARG A 193 -4.89 -11.46 28.06
C ARG A 193 -5.64 -10.58 29.07
N LEU A 194 -6.80 -10.07 28.69
CA LEU A 194 -7.64 -9.24 29.58
C LEU A 194 -8.24 -10.06 30.75
N GLU A 195 -8.70 -11.28 30.49
CA GLU A 195 -9.20 -12.20 31.51
C GLU A 195 -8.11 -12.56 32.52
N ASP A 196 -6.91 -12.91 32.04
CA ASP A 196 -5.75 -13.21 32.89
C ASP A 196 -5.36 -12.01 33.78
N GLN A 197 -5.40 -10.79 33.23
CA GLN A 197 -5.15 -9.56 34.01
C GLN A 197 -6.22 -9.31 35.09
N GLN A 198 -7.49 -9.54 34.77
CA GLN A 198 -8.58 -9.42 35.76
C GLN A 198 -8.42 -10.44 36.88
N GLN A 199 -8.08 -11.68 36.57
CA GLN A 199 -7.88 -12.71 37.61
C GLN A 199 -6.70 -12.37 38.52
N GLN A 200 -5.60 -11.84 38.01
CA GLN A 200 -4.47 -11.40 38.82
C GLN A 200 -4.83 -10.22 39.76
N GLN A 201 -5.65 -9.30 39.31
CA GLN A 201 -6.11 -8.17 40.12
C GLN A 201 -7.11 -8.58 41.19
N SER A 202 -7.96 -9.58 40.95
CA SER A 202 -8.92 -10.11 41.91
C SER A 202 -8.31 -11.05 42.94
N GLY A 203 -7.19 -11.75 42.58
CA GLY A 203 -6.48 -12.64 43.49
C GLY A 203 -5.55 -11.95 44.51
N GLY A 204 -5.23 -10.66 44.30
CA GLY A 204 -4.33 -9.87 45.18
C GLY A 204 -5.01 -9.17 46.38
N GLY A 205 -6.33 -9.26 46.54
CA GLY A 205 -7.10 -8.54 47.57
C GLY A 205 -7.41 -9.28 48.87
N GLY A 206 -6.87 -10.48 49.07
CA GLY A 206 -7.21 -11.34 50.21
C GLY A 206 -6.10 -11.58 51.23
N GLY A 207 -5.47 -10.54 51.79
CA GLY A 207 -4.40 -10.72 52.75
C GLY A 207 -4.35 -9.64 53.83
N GLY A 208 -4.93 -9.90 55.02
CA GLY A 208 -4.48 -9.29 56.26
C GLY A 208 -5.42 -8.36 57.01
N ILE A 209 -6.47 -8.88 57.61
CA ILE A 209 -6.96 -8.31 58.87
C ILE A 209 -6.58 -9.31 59.99
N GLN A 210 -5.42 -9.12 60.57
CA GLN A 210 -5.06 -9.77 61.81
C GLN A 210 -5.48 -8.81 62.92
N SER A 211 -6.70 -9.04 63.52
CA SER A 211 -7.17 -8.41 64.71
C SER A 211 -6.33 -8.88 65.90
N GLY A 212 -5.45 -8.03 66.39
CA GLY A 212 -4.90 -8.16 67.73
C GLY A 212 -5.88 -7.49 68.70
N ALA A 213 -6.35 -8.19 69.71
CA ALA A 213 -6.98 -7.68 70.90
C ALA A 213 -6.35 -8.35 72.13
N PRO A 214 -6.49 -7.71 73.32
CA PRO A 214 -5.49 -7.48 74.36
C PRO A 214 -5.23 -8.64 75.25
#